data_e7c4fc92d939c7464232b42e872068fa
#
_entry.id   e7c4fc92d939c7464232b42e872068fa
#
_cell.length_a   1.000
_cell.length_b   1.000
_cell.length_c   1.000
_cell.angle_alpha   90.00
_cell.angle_beta   90.00
_cell.angle_gamma   90.00
#
_symmetry.space_group_name_H-M   'P 1'
#
loop_
_entity.id
_entity.type
_entity.pdbx_description
1 polymer ?
#
loop_
_entity_poly.entity_id
_entity_poly.type
_entity_poly.pdbx_seq_one_letter_code
_entity_poly.pdbx_strand_id
1 'polypeptide(L)'
;DLLDPISLFDGEKETRLSQFWPYVFGKAKSLDSMDVSRYSDLMAKSQFMVARDTIGSIKINKGIKWLDVGGGSGAFASELVKKHPSLKISIFDIPGSNADNQSHNFISGSFFTDQIPTGFDTISCIRVLYDHNDQTVSDLLTKIYSALPLGGKIIISEPMLGELSPNKWGDTYFATYTYAMKTGKTRSPSQVADLLVKNGFSKVKVFPSRRPFVTTVIEAHKN
;
A
#
# COMPACT_ATOMS: atom_id res chain seq x y z
N ASP A 1 19.82 -6.82 10.01
CA ASP A 1 19.03 -6.48 11.21
C ASP A 1 18.60 -7.74 11.98
N LEU A 2 17.94 -8.72 11.35
CA LEU A 2 17.49 -9.96 12.05
C LEU A 2 18.63 -10.90 12.49
N LEU A 3 19.85 -10.71 12.03
CA LEU A 3 21.02 -11.48 12.48
C LEU A 3 21.51 -11.03 13.86
N ASP A 4 21.11 -9.86 14.31
CA ASP A 4 21.38 -9.31 15.65
C ASP A 4 20.08 -8.73 16.22
N PRO A 5 19.17 -9.59 16.71
CA PRO A 5 17.88 -9.18 17.23
C PRO A 5 18.00 -8.32 18.51
N ILE A 6 19.06 -8.48 19.29
CA ILE A 6 19.28 -7.68 20.50
C ILE A 6 19.49 -6.23 20.12
N SER A 7 20.43 -5.93 19.22
CA SER A 7 20.65 -4.56 18.70
C SER A 7 19.42 -3.97 18.01
N LEU A 8 18.62 -4.83 17.35
CA LEU A 8 17.38 -4.38 16.71
C LEU A 8 16.36 -3.88 17.73
N PHE A 9 16.15 -4.63 18.82
CA PHE A 9 15.14 -4.31 19.84
C PHE A 9 15.62 -3.28 20.88
N ASP A 10 16.93 -3.10 21.01
CA ASP A 10 17.52 -2.05 21.87
C ASP A 10 17.21 -0.63 21.36
N GLY A 11 16.92 -0.49 20.10
CA GLY A 11 16.36 0.75 19.53
C GLY A 11 17.36 1.88 19.34
N GLU A 12 18.56 1.79 19.87
CA GLU A 12 19.59 2.86 19.86
C GLU A 12 20.29 3.02 18.51
N LYS A 13 20.35 1.98 17.70
CA LYS A 13 21.06 1.98 16.41
C LYS A 13 20.12 2.17 15.23
N GLU A 14 20.61 2.89 14.22
CA GLU A 14 19.97 2.86 12.90
C GLU A 14 20.04 1.46 12.32
N THR A 15 18.93 0.97 11.78
CA THR A 15 18.86 -0.33 11.13
C THR A 15 19.33 -0.22 9.69
N ARG A 16 19.84 -1.30 9.11
CA ARG A 16 20.17 -1.35 7.68
C ARG A 16 18.92 -1.13 6.83
N LEU A 17 17.78 -1.64 7.27
CA LEU A 17 16.53 -1.49 6.57
C LEU A 17 16.07 -0.03 6.56
N SER A 18 16.22 0.70 7.68
CA SER A 18 15.88 2.12 7.74
C SER A 18 16.76 2.99 6.82
N GLN A 19 18.00 2.59 6.59
CA GLN A 19 18.90 3.27 5.65
C GLN A 19 18.59 2.96 4.18
N PHE A 20 18.03 1.77 3.92
CA PHE A 20 17.63 1.35 2.57
C PHE A 20 16.34 2.01 2.07
N TRP A 21 15.54 2.55 2.98
CA TRP A 21 14.21 3.11 2.72
C TRP A 21 14.26 4.64 2.56
N PRO A 22 14.67 5.19 1.39
CA PRO A 22 15.07 6.60 1.29
C PRO A 22 13.93 7.60 1.44
N TYR A 23 12.68 7.21 1.15
CA TYR A 23 11.55 8.15 1.10
C TYR A 23 10.57 8.07 2.27
N VAL A 24 10.73 7.10 3.15
CA VAL A 24 9.80 6.89 4.26
C VAL A 24 10.03 7.92 5.37
N PHE A 25 11.20 8.55 5.43
CA PHE A 25 11.63 9.35 6.59
C PHE A 25 11.36 10.85 6.51
N GLY A 26 10.75 11.37 5.45
CA GLY A 26 10.52 12.83 5.34
C GLY A 26 11.82 13.69 5.40
N LYS A 27 12.97 13.08 5.66
CA LYS A 27 14.28 13.66 5.53
C LYS A 27 14.78 13.38 4.11
N ALA A 28 14.21 14.08 3.14
CA ALA A 28 14.71 14.09 1.79
C ALA A 28 16.16 14.61 1.75
N LYS A 29 17.11 13.75 2.02
CA LYS A 29 18.33 13.75 1.22
C LYS A 29 17.78 13.51 -0.20
N SER A 30 18.11 14.41 -1.13
CA SER A 30 17.67 14.34 -2.53
C SER A 30 17.55 12.88 -2.97
N LEU A 31 16.30 12.44 -3.18
CA LEU A 31 16.03 11.08 -3.64
C LEU A 31 16.73 10.97 -5.00
N ASP A 32 17.76 10.17 -5.09
CA ASP A 32 18.33 9.82 -6.38
C ASP A 32 17.25 8.98 -7.10
N SER A 33 16.89 9.43 -8.30
CA SER A 33 15.89 8.73 -9.13
C SER A 33 16.27 7.26 -9.36
N MET A 34 17.57 6.94 -9.32
CA MET A 34 18.09 5.59 -9.47
C MET A 34 17.80 4.70 -8.25
N ASP A 35 17.81 5.25 -7.05
CA ASP A 35 17.47 4.50 -5.82
C ASP A 35 15.97 4.23 -5.74
N VAL A 36 15.14 5.19 -6.15
CA VAL A 36 13.68 5.03 -6.23
C VAL A 36 13.32 3.93 -7.25
N SER A 37 13.94 3.94 -8.44
CA SER A 37 13.71 2.93 -9.47
C SER A 37 14.11 1.54 -9.01
N ARG A 38 15.29 1.36 -8.46
CA ARG A 38 15.79 0.06 -7.94
C ARG A 38 14.86 -0.50 -6.86
N TYR A 39 14.37 0.35 -5.98
CA TYR A 39 13.41 -0.04 -4.97
C TYR A 39 12.09 -0.49 -5.59
N SER A 40 11.52 0.30 -6.50
CA SER A 40 10.28 -0.03 -7.21
C SER A 40 10.39 -1.37 -7.95
N ASP A 41 11.51 -1.64 -8.61
CA ASP A 41 11.78 -2.90 -9.29
C ASP A 41 11.86 -4.10 -8.34
N LEU A 42 12.51 -3.94 -7.18
CA LEU A 42 12.57 -4.98 -6.17
C LEU A 42 11.18 -5.31 -5.64
N MET A 43 10.37 -4.27 -5.35
CA MET A 43 8.99 -4.45 -4.90
C MET A 43 8.12 -5.09 -5.98
N ALA A 44 8.28 -4.70 -7.24
CA ALA A 44 7.52 -5.27 -8.36
C ALA A 44 7.67 -6.80 -8.47
N LYS A 45 8.88 -7.33 -8.25
CA LYS A 45 9.14 -8.77 -8.29
C LYS A 45 8.32 -9.57 -7.27
N SER A 46 8.05 -8.99 -6.10
CA SER A 46 7.25 -9.62 -5.06
C SER A 46 5.73 -9.34 -5.19
N GLN A 47 5.35 -8.38 -6.04
CA GLN A 47 3.98 -7.88 -6.16
C GLN A 47 3.04 -8.84 -6.89
N PHE A 48 3.57 -9.73 -7.74
CA PHE A 48 2.76 -10.62 -8.56
C PHE A 48 1.78 -11.49 -7.76
N MET A 49 2.24 -12.10 -6.65
CA MET A 49 1.37 -12.93 -5.82
C MET A 49 0.31 -12.08 -5.09
N VAL A 50 0.71 -10.92 -4.58
CA VAL A 50 -0.19 -9.97 -3.91
C VAL A 50 -1.27 -9.50 -4.89
N ALA A 51 -0.87 -9.06 -6.09
CA ALA A 51 -1.80 -8.62 -7.12
C ALA A 51 -2.84 -9.70 -7.47
N ARG A 52 -2.41 -10.93 -7.73
CA ARG A 52 -3.32 -12.04 -8.06
C ARG A 52 -4.29 -12.37 -6.93
N ASP A 53 -3.83 -12.38 -5.69
CA ASP A 53 -4.68 -12.67 -4.54
C ASP A 53 -5.66 -11.52 -4.27
N THR A 54 -5.21 -10.27 -4.39
CA THR A 54 -6.07 -9.08 -4.29
C THR A 54 -7.18 -9.09 -5.34
N ILE A 55 -6.81 -9.24 -6.62
CA ILE A 55 -7.77 -9.26 -7.73
C ILE A 55 -8.74 -10.44 -7.63
N GLY A 56 -8.27 -11.57 -7.08
CA GLY A 56 -9.10 -12.77 -6.85
C GLY A 56 -10.09 -12.62 -5.70
N SER A 57 -9.85 -11.71 -4.76
CA SER A 57 -10.67 -11.54 -3.56
C SER A 57 -11.80 -10.51 -3.72
N ILE A 58 -11.70 -9.60 -4.68
CA ILE A 58 -12.63 -8.48 -4.85
C ILE A 58 -13.49 -8.60 -6.09
N LYS A 59 -14.67 -7.96 -6.05
CA LYS A 59 -15.52 -7.82 -7.23
C LYS A 59 -15.19 -6.54 -7.98
N ILE A 60 -14.87 -6.67 -9.26
CA ILE A 60 -14.49 -5.57 -10.14
C ILE A 60 -15.58 -5.34 -11.17
N ASN A 61 -16.17 -4.16 -11.19
CA ASN A 61 -17.20 -3.77 -12.15
C ASN A 61 -16.55 -3.30 -13.47
N LYS A 62 -17.26 -3.46 -14.59
CA LYS A 62 -16.80 -2.96 -15.89
C LYS A 62 -16.89 -1.43 -15.95
N GLY A 63 -15.97 -0.81 -16.69
CA GLY A 63 -16.03 0.62 -17.03
C GLY A 63 -15.65 1.59 -15.90
N ILE A 64 -15.24 1.09 -14.74
CA ILE A 64 -14.78 1.94 -13.63
C ILE A 64 -13.41 2.55 -13.93
N LYS A 65 -13.21 3.75 -13.39
CA LYS A 65 -11.91 4.41 -13.36
C LYS A 65 -11.21 4.08 -12.05
N TRP A 66 -9.98 3.61 -12.15
CA TRP A 66 -9.20 3.15 -11.00
C TRP A 66 -7.93 3.97 -10.82
N LEU A 67 -7.62 4.37 -9.60
CA LEU A 67 -6.35 4.98 -9.21
C LEU A 67 -5.62 4.06 -8.24
N ASP A 68 -4.36 3.74 -8.55
CA ASP A 68 -3.47 2.99 -7.66
C ASP A 68 -2.50 3.96 -6.99
N VAL A 69 -2.70 4.24 -5.71
CA VAL A 69 -1.88 5.16 -4.91
C VAL A 69 -0.71 4.41 -4.32
N GLY A 70 0.50 4.90 -4.57
CA GLY A 70 1.73 4.19 -4.22
C GLY A 70 1.97 2.97 -5.12
N GLY A 71 1.48 3.00 -6.38
CA GLY A 71 1.51 1.86 -7.29
C GLY A 71 2.89 1.54 -7.88
N GLY A 72 3.92 2.35 -7.58
CA GLY A 72 5.29 2.13 -8.01
C GLY A 72 5.43 1.98 -9.52
N SER A 73 6.13 0.95 -9.97
CA SER A 73 6.32 0.63 -11.38
C SER A 73 5.06 0.09 -12.09
N GLY A 74 3.90 0.00 -11.40
CA GLY A 74 2.63 -0.44 -11.98
C GLY A 74 2.45 -1.96 -12.07
N ALA A 75 3.14 -2.73 -11.25
CA ALA A 75 3.04 -4.18 -11.26
C ALA A 75 1.60 -4.67 -10.95
N PHE A 76 0.93 -4.06 -9.96
CA PHE A 76 -0.48 -4.35 -9.67
C PHE A 76 -1.39 -3.90 -10.82
N ALA A 77 -1.18 -2.70 -11.35
CA ALA A 77 -1.95 -2.15 -12.46
C ALA A 77 -1.87 -3.06 -13.69
N SER A 78 -0.69 -3.58 -14.00
CA SER A 78 -0.47 -4.50 -15.12
C SER A 78 -1.24 -5.81 -14.96
N GLU A 79 -1.20 -6.45 -13.80
CA GLU A 79 -1.96 -7.67 -13.52
C GLU A 79 -3.48 -7.41 -13.53
N LEU A 80 -3.91 -6.24 -13.05
CA LEU A 80 -5.31 -5.85 -13.04
C LEU A 80 -5.86 -5.69 -14.48
N VAL A 81 -5.16 -4.94 -15.34
CA VAL A 81 -5.55 -4.74 -16.75
C VAL A 81 -5.49 -6.04 -17.55
N LYS A 82 -4.48 -6.88 -17.31
CA LYS A 82 -4.38 -8.19 -17.95
C LYS A 82 -5.62 -9.05 -17.69
N LYS A 83 -6.18 -9.00 -16.49
CA LYS A 83 -7.39 -9.75 -16.11
C LYS A 83 -8.68 -9.03 -16.50
N HIS A 84 -8.65 -7.70 -16.56
CA HIS A 84 -9.78 -6.83 -16.86
C HIS A 84 -9.42 -5.78 -17.93
N PRO A 85 -9.28 -6.18 -19.23
CA PRO A 85 -8.75 -5.29 -20.29
C PRO A 85 -9.55 -4.01 -20.55
N SER A 86 -10.82 -3.98 -20.16
CA SER A 86 -11.68 -2.78 -20.31
C SER A 86 -11.53 -1.76 -19.19
N LEU A 87 -10.72 -2.04 -18.17
CA LEU A 87 -10.54 -1.17 -17.02
C LEU A 87 -9.54 -0.07 -17.34
N LYS A 88 -9.86 1.17 -16.93
CA LYS A 88 -8.95 2.31 -17.03
C LYS A 88 -8.30 2.53 -15.68
N ILE A 89 -6.99 2.26 -15.58
CA ILE A 89 -6.21 2.46 -14.37
C ILE A 89 -5.17 3.56 -14.57
N SER A 90 -5.02 4.39 -13.56
CA SER A 90 -3.93 5.35 -13.41
C SER A 90 -3.14 5.03 -12.16
N ILE A 91 -1.87 5.39 -12.14
CA ILE A 91 -0.96 5.24 -10.99
C ILE A 91 -0.65 6.62 -10.46
N PHE A 92 -0.72 6.81 -9.15
CA PHE A 92 -0.26 8.01 -8.47
C PHE A 92 0.90 7.66 -7.55
N ASP A 93 2.09 8.16 -7.86
CA ASP A 93 3.30 7.88 -7.10
C ASP A 93 4.34 9.00 -7.28
N ILE A 94 5.40 8.97 -6.47
CA ILE A 94 6.50 9.93 -6.55
C ILE A 94 7.24 9.84 -7.90
N PRO A 95 7.86 10.94 -8.35
CA PRO A 95 8.66 10.93 -9.57
C PRO A 95 9.75 9.85 -9.54
N GLY A 96 9.95 9.15 -10.65
CA GLY A 96 10.97 8.12 -10.82
C GLY A 96 10.55 6.71 -10.38
N SER A 97 9.41 6.54 -9.70
CA SER A 97 8.95 5.20 -9.28
C SER A 97 8.58 4.29 -10.46
N ASN A 98 8.25 4.85 -11.62
CA ASN A 98 7.89 4.10 -12.83
C ASN A 98 8.81 4.39 -14.03
N ALA A 99 10.07 4.77 -13.81
CA ALA A 99 10.98 5.25 -14.84
C ALA A 99 11.02 4.38 -16.12
N ASP A 100 10.84 3.06 -15.97
CA ASP A 100 10.92 2.10 -17.08
C ASP A 100 9.56 1.60 -17.59
N ASN A 101 8.43 2.01 -16.98
CA ASN A 101 7.10 1.50 -17.33
C ASN A 101 6.13 2.59 -17.74
N GLN A 102 5.99 2.80 -19.05
CA GLN A 102 5.04 3.76 -19.65
C GLN A 102 3.71 3.12 -20.07
N SER A 103 3.43 1.89 -19.62
CA SER A 103 2.24 1.14 -20.05
C SER A 103 0.93 1.68 -19.45
N HIS A 104 1.01 2.47 -18.37
CA HIS A 104 -0.15 3.00 -17.65
C HIS A 104 -0.08 4.52 -17.57
N ASN A 105 -1.24 5.16 -17.40
CA ASN A 105 -1.29 6.59 -17.11
C ASN A 105 -0.69 6.85 -15.73
N PHE A 106 0.44 7.55 -15.69
CA PHE A 106 1.15 7.91 -14.48
C PHE A 106 0.92 9.37 -14.12
N ILE A 107 0.52 9.59 -12.88
CA ILE A 107 0.33 10.92 -12.29
C ILE A 107 1.40 11.07 -11.22
N SER A 108 2.38 11.93 -11.47
CA SER A 108 3.47 12.18 -10.53
C SER A 108 2.98 13.03 -9.36
N GLY A 109 3.29 12.61 -8.13
CA GLY A 109 2.98 13.35 -6.92
C GLY A 109 3.24 12.54 -5.66
N SER A 110 3.27 13.21 -4.53
CA SER A 110 3.47 12.60 -3.21
C SER A 110 2.22 12.75 -2.36
N PHE A 111 1.67 11.67 -1.86
CA PHE A 111 0.52 11.76 -0.95
C PHE A 111 0.85 12.48 0.38
N PHE A 112 2.13 12.71 0.70
CA PHE A 112 2.52 13.54 1.83
C PHE A 112 2.19 15.02 1.59
N THR A 113 2.54 15.55 0.42
CA THR A 113 2.46 16.98 0.09
C THR A 113 1.28 17.32 -0.82
N ASP A 114 0.90 16.40 -1.71
CA ASP A 114 -0.07 16.68 -2.74
C ASP A 114 -1.47 16.15 -2.41
N GLN A 115 -2.46 16.64 -3.13
CA GLN A 115 -3.82 16.08 -3.08
C GLN A 115 -3.89 14.81 -3.92
N ILE A 116 -4.72 13.87 -3.49
CA ILE A 116 -5.02 12.68 -4.31
C ILE A 116 -5.86 13.08 -5.53
N PRO A 117 -5.49 12.65 -6.74
CA PRO A 117 -6.25 12.95 -7.95
C PRO A 117 -7.71 12.49 -7.85
N THR A 118 -8.62 13.31 -8.33
CA THR A 118 -10.07 13.05 -8.34
C THR A 118 -10.55 12.43 -9.66
N GLY A 119 -11.81 12.00 -9.70
CA GLY A 119 -12.44 11.46 -10.90
C GLY A 119 -12.26 9.95 -11.09
N PHE A 120 -11.94 9.24 -10.00
CA PHE A 120 -11.80 7.79 -9.95
C PHE A 120 -12.89 7.18 -9.07
N ASP A 121 -13.48 6.08 -9.51
CA ASP A 121 -14.54 5.36 -8.79
C ASP A 121 -13.98 4.42 -7.71
N THR A 122 -12.73 3.98 -7.92
CA THR A 122 -12.01 3.10 -7.00
C THR A 122 -10.58 3.61 -6.82
N ILE A 123 -10.12 3.64 -5.58
CA ILE A 123 -8.73 3.94 -5.24
C ILE A 123 -8.15 2.72 -4.50
N SER A 124 -6.96 2.28 -4.89
CA SER A 124 -6.24 1.20 -4.19
C SER A 124 -4.98 1.71 -3.51
N CYS A 125 -4.66 1.07 -2.39
CA CYS A 125 -3.37 1.13 -1.70
C CYS A 125 -2.89 -0.31 -1.51
N ILE A 126 -1.93 -0.74 -2.33
CA ILE A 126 -1.44 -2.12 -2.33
C ILE A 126 -0.03 -2.15 -1.75
N ARG A 127 0.09 -2.62 -0.52
CA ARG A 127 1.35 -2.62 0.24
C ARG A 127 1.90 -1.20 0.46
N VAL A 128 1.03 -0.30 0.94
CA VAL A 128 1.36 1.10 1.19
C VAL A 128 1.23 1.44 2.67
N LEU A 129 0.10 1.10 3.30
CA LEU A 129 -0.21 1.60 4.65
C LEU A 129 0.74 1.04 5.71
N TYR A 130 1.18 -0.21 5.56
CA TYR A 130 2.04 -0.87 6.54
C TYR A 130 3.45 -0.25 6.62
N ASP A 131 3.87 0.54 5.62
CA ASP A 131 5.13 1.27 5.61
C ASP A 131 5.08 2.56 6.45
N HIS A 132 3.90 2.92 6.96
CA HIS A 132 3.65 4.20 7.62
C HIS A 132 2.99 4.05 9.00
N ASN A 133 3.23 5.04 9.88
CA ASN A 133 2.58 5.15 11.17
C ASN A 133 1.09 5.53 11.05
N ASP A 134 0.35 5.45 12.16
CA ASP A 134 -1.10 5.69 12.17
C ASP A 134 -1.50 7.10 11.76
N GLN A 135 -0.68 8.12 12.09
CA GLN A 135 -0.98 9.50 11.70
C GLN A 135 -0.88 9.66 10.18
N THR A 136 0.23 9.21 9.58
CA THR A 136 0.42 9.26 8.12
C THR A 136 -0.69 8.51 7.38
N VAL A 137 -1.07 7.32 7.89
CA VAL A 137 -2.16 6.54 7.31
C VAL A 137 -3.49 7.28 7.42
N SER A 138 -3.80 7.89 8.57
CA SER A 138 -5.03 8.67 8.75
C SER A 138 -5.09 9.87 7.80
N ASP A 139 -3.97 10.59 7.63
CA ASP A 139 -3.89 11.72 6.70
C ASP A 139 -4.12 11.27 5.25
N LEU A 140 -3.50 10.16 4.85
CA LEU A 140 -3.70 9.56 3.53
C LEU A 140 -5.16 9.13 3.32
N LEU A 141 -5.76 8.45 4.29
CA LEU A 141 -7.17 8.02 4.21
C LEU A 141 -8.14 9.21 4.12
N THR A 142 -7.88 10.30 4.84
CA THR A 142 -8.64 11.55 4.73
C THR A 142 -8.57 12.14 3.32
N LYS A 143 -7.37 12.19 2.73
CA LYS A 143 -7.17 12.66 1.35
C LYS A 143 -7.88 11.75 0.34
N ILE A 144 -7.78 10.43 0.49
CA ILE A 144 -8.47 9.46 -0.38
C ILE A 144 -9.99 9.61 -0.25
N TYR A 145 -10.50 9.72 0.97
CA TYR A 145 -11.93 9.95 1.19
C TYR A 145 -12.42 11.21 0.47
N SER A 146 -11.65 12.29 0.56
CA SER A 146 -11.97 13.56 -0.12
C SER A 146 -11.99 13.41 -1.65
N ALA A 147 -11.05 12.65 -2.20
CA ALA A 147 -10.90 12.46 -3.65
C ALA A 147 -11.96 11.54 -4.27
N LEU A 148 -12.49 10.59 -3.52
CA LEU A 148 -13.52 9.65 -3.99
C LEU A 148 -14.87 10.35 -4.18
N PRO A 149 -15.65 9.99 -5.22
CA PRO A 149 -17.05 10.37 -5.34
C PRO A 149 -17.92 9.63 -4.30
N LEU A 150 -19.15 10.09 -4.10
CA LEU A 150 -20.16 9.34 -3.34
C LEU A 150 -20.35 7.95 -3.98
N GLY A 151 -20.38 6.91 -3.16
CA GLY A 151 -20.45 5.52 -3.62
C GLY A 151 -19.11 4.95 -4.10
N GLY A 152 -18.08 5.78 -4.21
CA GLY A 152 -16.71 5.33 -4.52
C GLY A 152 -16.13 4.46 -3.41
N LYS A 153 -15.09 3.71 -3.73
CA LYS A 153 -14.52 2.74 -2.79
C LYS A 153 -12.99 2.76 -2.74
N ILE A 154 -12.48 2.38 -1.57
CA ILE A 154 -11.07 2.11 -1.36
C ILE A 154 -10.84 0.59 -1.27
N ILE A 155 -9.72 0.13 -1.84
CA ILE A 155 -9.19 -1.23 -1.70
C ILE A 155 -7.83 -1.13 -1.03
N ILE A 156 -7.67 -1.81 0.11
CA ILE A 156 -6.40 -1.96 0.79
C ILE A 156 -6.00 -3.42 0.71
N SER A 157 -4.74 -3.69 0.37
CA SER A 157 -4.22 -5.05 0.32
C SER A 157 -2.78 -5.06 0.78
N GLU A 158 -2.54 -5.69 1.93
CA GLU A 158 -1.21 -5.76 2.53
C GLU A 158 -1.09 -6.91 3.54
N PRO A 159 0.13 -7.27 3.97
CA PRO A 159 0.32 -8.19 5.08
C PRO A 159 -0.30 -7.63 6.36
N MET A 160 -1.07 -8.44 7.07
CA MET A 160 -1.72 -8.02 8.31
C MET A 160 -1.41 -9.00 9.44
N LEU A 161 -1.52 -8.50 10.68
CA LEU A 161 -1.44 -9.31 11.88
C LEU A 161 -2.61 -10.30 11.96
N GLY A 162 -2.40 -11.41 12.63
CA GLY A 162 -3.49 -12.26 13.08
C GLY A 162 -4.34 -11.57 14.16
N GLU A 163 -5.52 -12.09 14.40
CA GLU A 163 -6.42 -11.61 15.45
C GLU A 163 -6.76 -12.78 16.39
N LEU A 164 -7.88 -13.46 16.11
CA LEU A 164 -8.28 -14.65 16.90
C LEU A 164 -7.39 -15.87 16.60
N SER A 165 -6.75 -15.89 15.43
CA SER A 165 -5.81 -16.95 15.04
C SER A 165 -4.47 -16.32 14.70
N PRO A 166 -3.37 -16.73 15.32
CA PRO A 166 -2.04 -16.21 15.03
C PRO A 166 -1.67 -16.36 13.56
N ASN A 167 -1.15 -15.29 12.98
CA ASN A 167 -0.56 -15.29 11.66
C ASN A 167 0.97 -15.19 11.80
N LYS A 168 1.67 -16.32 11.79
CA LYS A 168 3.12 -16.37 12.02
C LYS A 168 3.91 -15.40 11.15
N TRP A 169 3.49 -15.18 9.91
CA TRP A 169 4.17 -14.26 8.99
C TRP A 169 3.85 -12.80 9.31
N GLY A 170 2.58 -12.47 9.54
CA GLY A 170 2.18 -11.13 9.96
C GLY A 170 2.74 -10.77 11.32
N ASP A 171 2.53 -11.66 12.29
CA ASP A 171 2.84 -11.40 13.70
C ASP A 171 4.34 -11.41 14.02
N THR A 172 5.15 -12.08 13.21
CA THR A 172 6.60 -12.17 13.43
C THR A 172 7.37 -11.45 12.34
N TYR A 173 7.28 -11.93 11.08
CA TYR A 173 8.12 -11.41 10.01
C TYR A 173 7.78 -9.95 9.66
N PHE A 174 6.51 -9.67 9.34
CA PHE A 174 6.12 -8.33 8.95
C PHE A 174 6.14 -7.34 10.11
N ALA A 175 5.78 -7.76 11.33
CA ALA A 175 5.90 -6.92 12.51
C ALA A 175 7.37 -6.52 12.78
N THR A 176 8.30 -7.47 12.68
CA THR A 176 9.74 -7.19 12.84
C THR A 176 10.27 -6.34 11.67
N TYR A 177 9.82 -6.62 10.45
CA TYR A 177 10.19 -5.86 9.27
C TYR A 177 9.78 -4.38 9.41
N THR A 178 8.52 -4.11 9.73
CA THR A 178 8.03 -2.73 9.92
C THR A 178 8.66 -2.04 11.12
N TYR A 179 8.98 -2.79 12.18
CA TYR A 179 9.75 -2.28 13.32
C TYR A 179 11.16 -1.85 12.90
N ALA A 180 11.84 -2.69 12.10
CA ALA A 180 13.18 -2.37 11.58
C ALA A 180 13.17 -1.19 10.60
N MET A 181 12.08 -0.92 9.92
CA MET A 181 11.92 0.28 9.09
C MET A 181 11.87 1.58 9.89
N LYS A 182 11.57 1.54 11.18
CA LYS A 182 11.38 2.70 12.08
C LYS A 182 10.16 3.58 11.79
N THR A 183 9.47 3.38 10.67
CA THR A 183 8.30 4.19 10.25
C THR A 183 7.06 3.36 10.04
N GLY A 184 7.24 2.08 9.72
CA GLY A 184 6.15 1.17 9.40
C GLY A 184 5.44 0.63 10.64
N LYS A 185 4.24 0.14 10.41
CA LYS A 185 3.43 -0.57 11.41
C LYS A 185 2.56 -1.60 10.73
N THR A 186 2.82 -2.88 11.00
CA THR A 186 1.90 -3.95 10.60
C THR A 186 0.65 -3.90 11.49
N ARG A 187 -0.53 -3.91 10.90
CA ARG A 187 -1.84 -3.79 11.57
C ARG A 187 -2.66 -5.05 11.39
N SER A 188 -3.57 -5.30 12.33
CA SER A 188 -4.61 -6.30 12.14
C SER A 188 -5.73 -5.77 11.23
N PRO A 189 -6.57 -6.65 10.64
CA PRO A 189 -7.73 -6.24 9.87
C PRO A 189 -8.67 -5.31 10.65
N SER A 190 -8.90 -5.54 11.94
CA SER A 190 -9.71 -4.68 12.80
C SER A 190 -9.10 -3.28 12.96
N GLN A 191 -7.79 -3.18 13.18
CA GLN A 191 -7.11 -1.90 13.30
C GLN A 191 -7.19 -1.08 12.00
N VAL A 192 -7.08 -1.72 10.83
CA VAL A 192 -7.28 -1.05 9.54
C VAL A 192 -8.74 -0.63 9.36
N ALA A 193 -9.69 -1.48 9.74
CA ALA A 193 -11.11 -1.14 9.70
C ALA A 193 -11.45 0.07 10.59
N ASP A 194 -10.90 0.13 11.80
CA ASP A 194 -11.08 1.26 12.72
C ASP A 194 -10.53 2.56 12.13
N LEU A 195 -9.35 2.52 11.51
CA LEU A 195 -8.79 3.69 10.81
C LEU A 195 -9.69 4.14 9.66
N LEU A 196 -10.24 3.21 8.87
CA LEU A 196 -11.17 3.54 7.79
C LEU A 196 -12.44 4.20 8.32
N VAL A 197 -13.07 3.62 9.35
CA VAL A 197 -14.28 4.18 9.96
C VAL A 197 -14.02 5.56 10.56
N LYS A 198 -12.90 5.73 11.27
CA LYS A 198 -12.48 7.02 11.84
C LYS A 198 -12.34 8.11 10.76
N ASN A 199 -11.93 7.74 9.55
CA ASN A 199 -11.76 8.65 8.42
C ASN A 199 -12.98 8.73 7.50
N GLY A 200 -14.18 8.32 7.98
CA GLY A 200 -15.46 8.51 7.32
C GLY A 200 -15.92 7.39 6.40
N PHE A 201 -15.10 6.39 6.17
CA PHE A 201 -15.51 5.24 5.36
C PHE A 201 -16.54 4.37 6.07
N SER A 202 -17.33 3.68 5.28
CA SER A 202 -18.40 2.79 5.74
C SER A 202 -18.36 1.46 4.98
N LYS A 203 -19.23 0.52 5.36
CA LYS A 203 -19.36 -0.79 4.72
C LYS A 203 -18.02 -1.52 4.60
N VAL A 204 -17.19 -1.40 5.64
CA VAL A 204 -15.88 -2.05 5.68
C VAL A 204 -16.05 -3.57 5.64
N LYS A 205 -15.37 -4.20 4.69
CA LYS A 205 -15.38 -5.66 4.51
C LYS A 205 -13.97 -6.19 4.40
N VAL A 206 -13.69 -7.22 5.17
CA VAL A 206 -12.45 -7.98 5.09
C VAL A 206 -12.67 -9.20 4.21
N PHE A 207 -11.85 -9.39 3.20
CA PHE A 207 -11.90 -10.53 2.31
C PHE A 207 -10.72 -11.45 2.59
N PRO A 208 -10.97 -12.73 2.89
CA PRO A 208 -9.90 -13.69 2.98
C PRO A 208 -9.24 -13.84 1.61
N SER A 209 -7.94 -13.62 1.54
CA SER A 209 -7.18 -13.92 0.34
C SER A 209 -6.86 -15.42 0.27
N ARG A 210 -6.44 -15.89 -0.90
CA ARG A 210 -5.99 -17.27 -1.06
C ARG A 210 -4.78 -17.60 -0.17
N ARG A 211 -3.97 -16.59 0.12
CA ARG A 211 -2.76 -16.67 0.95
C ARG A 211 -2.77 -15.56 2.00
N PRO A 212 -3.51 -15.72 3.10
CA PRO A 212 -3.64 -14.68 4.12
C PRO A 212 -2.29 -14.22 4.72
N PHE A 213 -1.29 -15.09 4.68
CA PHE A 213 0.08 -14.77 5.09
C PHE A 213 0.85 -13.89 4.09
N VAL A 214 0.37 -13.74 2.86
CA VAL A 214 0.93 -12.84 1.85
C VAL A 214 0.23 -11.50 1.88
N THR A 215 -1.10 -11.53 1.92
CA THR A 215 -1.92 -10.31 1.94
C THR A 215 -3.32 -10.60 2.47
N THR A 216 -3.89 -9.62 3.15
CA THR A 216 -5.32 -9.54 3.48
C THR A 216 -5.91 -8.35 2.76
N VAL A 217 -7.13 -8.48 2.25
CA VAL A 217 -7.79 -7.45 1.45
C VAL A 217 -8.94 -6.83 2.22
N ILE A 218 -9.00 -5.51 2.23
CA ILE A 218 -10.10 -4.75 2.83
C ILE A 218 -10.69 -3.81 1.78
N GLU A 219 -12.02 -3.80 1.69
CA GLU A 219 -12.80 -2.86 0.90
C GLU A 219 -13.64 -1.98 1.83
N ALA A 220 -13.69 -0.68 1.56
CA ALA A 220 -14.59 0.24 2.24
C ALA A 220 -15.14 1.29 1.27
N HIS A 221 -16.26 1.93 1.62
CA HIS A 221 -16.98 2.84 0.74
C HIS A 221 -17.10 4.24 1.34
N LYS A 222 -17.11 5.25 0.48
CA LYS A 222 -17.58 6.60 0.78
C LYS A 222 -19.09 6.65 0.58
N ASN A 223 -19.85 6.99 1.63
CA ASN A 223 -21.28 7.23 1.57
C ASN A 223 -21.58 8.68 1.29
#